data_3e4295bb62b5b3d9559b8010c3a65fdc
#
_entry.id   3e4295bb62b5b3d9559b8010c3a65fdc
#
_cell.length_a   1.000
_cell.length_b   1.000
_cell.length_c   1.000
_cell.angle_alpha   90.00
_cell.angle_beta   90.00
_cell.angle_gamma   90.00
#
_symmetry.space_group_name_H-M   'P 1'
#
loop_
_entity.id
_entity.type
_entity.pdbx_description
1 polymer ?
#
loop_
_entity_poly.entity_id
_entity_poly.type
_entity_poly.pdbx_seq_one_letter_code
_entity_poly.pdbx_strand_id
1 'polypeptide(L)'
;MGKAKPFDIPKREVWEAFKRVKANQGAAGVDAQSIADFEGGLSSNLYKLWNRLSSGSYFPPPVRRVDIPKADGGTRPLGIPTVADRVAQEVARRYLEPYLEPVFHTDSYGYRPGRSAIDAVRQARQRCWRYDWVLDIDVKGYFDSIDWELLLKAVRHHTNCAWVLLYIERWLKAPVQMEDGSVVPRTAGTPQGGVSTPRTQKVTSALIA
;
A
#
# COMPACT_ATOMS: atom_id res chain seq x y z
N MET A 1 -23.92 1.12 28.37
CA MET A 1 -23.19 0.06 27.62
C MET A 1 -22.70 0.68 26.30
N GLY A 2 -21.40 0.90 26.17
CA GLY A 2 -20.82 1.39 24.90
C GLY A 2 -21.04 0.35 23.82
N LYS A 3 -21.59 0.76 22.67
CA LYS A 3 -21.70 -0.12 21.50
C LYS A 3 -20.29 -0.66 21.20
N ALA A 4 -20.13 -1.98 21.22
CA ALA A 4 -18.90 -2.61 20.78
C ALA A 4 -18.59 -2.11 19.36
N LYS A 5 -17.33 -1.76 19.10
CA LYS A 5 -16.92 -1.31 17.77
C LYS A 5 -17.13 -2.45 16.79
N PRO A 6 -17.62 -2.19 15.56
CA PRO A 6 -17.92 -3.23 14.59
C PRO A 6 -16.68 -4.02 14.15
N PHE A 7 -15.48 -3.42 14.28
CA PHE A 7 -14.23 -4.05 13.85
C PHE A 7 -13.27 -4.21 15.03
N ASP A 8 -12.82 -5.44 15.22
CA ASP A 8 -11.79 -5.79 16.22
C ASP A 8 -10.40 -5.57 15.63
N ILE A 9 -9.87 -4.35 15.83
CA ILE A 9 -8.51 -3.97 15.43
C ILE A 9 -7.73 -3.70 16.71
N PRO A 10 -6.71 -4.51 17.05
CA PRO A 10 -5.92 -4.29 18.26
C PRO A 10 -5.16 -2.96 18.20
N LYS A 11 -5.20 -2.17 19.27
CA LYS A 11 -4.43 -0.90 19.35
C LYS A 11 -2.93 -1.11 19.13
N ARG A 12 -2.41 -2.27 19.54
CA ARG A 12 -1.02 -2.66 19.34
C ARG A 12 -0.65 -2.69 17.85
N GLU A 13 -1.54 -3.15 16.98
CA GLU A 13 -1.28 -3.21 15.53
C GLU A 13 -1.10 -1.81 14.94
N VAL A 14 -1.86 -0.81 15.42
CA VAL A 14 -1.71 0.58 14.98
C VAL A 14 -0.37 1.17 15.44
N TRP A 15 0.07 0.82 16.65
CA TRP A 15 1.38 1.22 17.16
C TRP A 15 2.54 0.59 16.37
N GLU A 16 2.48 -0.72 16.12
CA GLU A 16 3.49 -1.42 15.32
C GLU A 16 3.54 -0.90 13.87
N ALA A 17 2.37 -0.59 13.30
CA ALA A 17 2.27 0.03 11.98
C ALA A 17 2.96 1.42 11.95
N PHE A 18 2.74 2.25 12.97
CA PHE A 18 3.44 3.55 13.06
C PHE A 18 4.96 3.38 13.12
N LYS A 19 5.47 2.47 13.96
CA LYS A 19 6.93 2.21 14.02
C LYS A 19 7.51 1.88 12.66
N ARG A 20 6.79 1.08 11.88
CA ARG A 20 7.21 0.72 10.53
C ARG A 20 7.17 1.90 9.57
N VAL A 21 6.11 2.72 9.62
CA VAL A 21 6.02 3.94 8.81
C VAL A 21 7.13 4.92 9.17
N LYS A 22 7.43 5.10 10.46
CA LYS A 22 8.54 5.94 10.93
C LYS A 22 9.89 5.45 10.41
N ALA A 23 10.17 4.15 10.50
CA ALA A 23 11.41 3.54 10.00
C ALA A 23 11.60 3.70 8.48
N ASN A 24 10.51 3.71 7.72
CA ASN A 24 10.55 3.86 6.26
C ASN A 24 10.68 5.32 5.81
N GLN A 25 10.55 6.29 6.70
CA GLN A 25 10.58 7.73 6.40
C GLN A 25 9.50 8.14 5.36
N GLY A 26 9.67 9.26 4.70
CA GLY A 26 8.84 9.73 3.59
C GLY A 26 8.25 11.12 3.82
N ALA A 27 7.85 11.77 2.73
CA ALA A 27 7.32 13.13 2.72
C ALA A 27 5.90 13.22 3.33
N ALA A 28 5.50 14.43 3.72
CA ALA A 28 4.14 14.73 4.15
C ALA A 28 3.13 14.59 3.00
N GLY A 29 1.91 14.20 3.33
CA GLY A 29 0.78 14.13 2.38
C GLY A 29 0.13 15.50 2.11
N VAL A 30 -1.16 15.48 1.79
CA VAL A 30 -1.96 16.68 1.53
C VAL A 30 -2.17 17.57 2.75
N ASP A 31 -2.05 17.00 3.95
CA ASP A 31 -2.17 17.69 5.25
C ASP A 31 -0.89 18.40 5.68
N ALA A 32 0.18 18.32 4.89
CA ALA A 32 1.51 18.83 5.18
C ALA A 32 2.11 18.34 6.51
N GLN A 33 1.48 17.39 7.20
CA GLN A 33 1.97 16.83 8.47
C GLN A 33 3.15 15.89 8.22
N SER A 34 4.32 16.23 8.74
CA SER A 34 5.49 15.34 8.73
C SER A 34 5.35 14.20 9.73
N ILE A 35 6.25 13.20 9.64
CA ILE A 35 6.33 12.12 10.64
C ILE A 35 6.67 12.68 12.03
N ALA A 36 7.53 13.70 12.11
CA ALA A 36 7.88 14.34 13.36
C ALA A 36 6.68 15.06 13.99
N ASP A 37 5.90 15.81 13.18
CA ASP A 37 4.69 16.48 13.66
C ASP A 37 3.64 15.46 14.14
N PHE A 38 3.48 14.37 13.41
CA PHE A 38 2.59 13.27 13.82
C PHE A 38 3.03 12.65 15.16
N GLU A 39 4.34 12.50 15.36
CA GLU A 39 4.95 11.97 16.58
C GLU A 39 4.79 12.92 17.76
N GLY A 40 4.80 14.23 17.56
CA GLY A 40 4.59 15.24 18.60
C GLY A 40 3.24 15.06 19.33
N GLY A 41 2.21 14.53 18.67
CA GLY A 41 0.92 14.20 19.27
C GLY A 41 0.59 12.70 19.23
N LEU A 42 1.57 11.83 19.30
CA LEU A 42 1.49 10.41 18.93
C LEU A 42 0.33 9.65 19.57
N SER A 43 0.19 9.71 20.90
CA SER A 43 -0.86 8.98 21.63
C SER A 43 -2.26 9.38 21.14
N SER A 44 -2.51 10.69 21.00
CA SER A 44 -3.78 11.22 20.51
C SER A 44 -4.03 10.85 19.06
N ASN A 45 -3.01 10.97 18.19
CA ASN A 45 -3.11 10.69 16.77
C ASN A 45 -3.38 9.20 16.51
N LEU A 46 -2.66 8.31 17.18
CA LEU A 46 -2.90 6.87 17.06
C LEU A 46 -4.25 6.46 17.64
N TYR A 47 -4.66 7.06 18.77
CA TYR A 47 -5.98 6.77 19.34
C TYR A 47 -7.11 7.21 18.41
N LYS A 48 -7.03 8.41 17.84
CA LYS A 48 -8.00 8.91 16.86
C LYS A 48 -8.08 8.00 15.63
N LEU A 49 -6.92 7.62 15.09
CA LEU A 49 -6.85 6.72 13.93
C LEU A 49 -7.45 5.35 14.25
N TRP A 50 -7.01 4.71 15.34
CA TRP A 50 -7.54 3.44 15.79
C TRP A 50 -9.07 3.49 16.00
N ASN A 51 -9.55 4.57 16.62
CA ASN A 51 -10.98 4.74 16.89
C ASN A 51 -11.79 4.80 15.58
N ARG A 52 -11.32 5.55 14.58
CA ARG A 52 -11.96 5.64 13.26
C ARG A 52 -11.89 4.32 12.50
N LEU A 53 -10.74 3.64 12.53
CA LEU A 53 -10.58 2.33 11.89
C LEU A 53 -11.52 1.30 12.52
N SER A 54 -11.56 1.20 13.84
CA SER A 54 -12.40 0.23 14.55
C SER A 54 -13.90 0.51 14.47
N SER A 55 -14.31 1.77 14.25
CA SER A 55 -15.71 2.16 14.07
C SER A 55 -16.19 2.12 12.62
N GLY A 56 -15.31 1.88 11.65
CA GLY A 56 -15.68 1.95 10.24
C GLY A 56 -15.81 3.37 9.68
N SER A 57 -15.47 4.40 10.47
CA SER A 57 -15.62 5.81 10.07
C SER A 57 -14.35 6.45 9.48
N TYR A 58 -13.31 5.66 9.24
CA TYR A 58 -12.11 6.16 8.59
C TYR A 58 -12.34 6.30 7.08
N PHE A 59 -12.09 7.50 6.56
CA PHE A 59 -12.05 7.80 5.13
C PHE A 59 -10.66 8.34 4.80
N PRO A 60 -9.95 7.74 3.82
CA PRO A 60 -8.65 8.23 3.40
C PRO A 60 -8.77 9.62 2.78
N PRO A 61 -7.88 10.56 3.14
CA PRO A 61 -7.78 11.84 2.46
C PRO A 61 -7.27 11.67 1.02
N PRO A 62 -7.34 12.73 0.19
CA PRO A 62 -6.71 12.69 -1.13
C PRO A 62 -5.23 12.35 -1.07
N VAL A 63 -4.74 11.67 -2.09
CA VAL A 63 -3.31 11.35 -2.24
C VAL A 63 -2.63 12.51 -2.96
N ARG A 64 -1.57 13.09 -2.38
CA ARG A 64 -0.81 14.18 -3.00
C ARG A 64 0.04 13.66 -4.15
N ARG A 65 -0.18 14.16 -5.37
CA ARG A 65 0.63 13.83 -6.54
C ARG A 65 1.90 14.68 -6.56
N VAL A 66 3.02 14.02 -6.88
CA VAL A 66 4.30 14.66 -7.19
C VAL A 66 4.88 13.96 -8.40
N ASP A 67 5.25 14.70 -9.42
CA ASP A 67 5.85 14.14 -10.63
C ASP A 67 7.37 14.10 -10.50
N ILE A 68 7.95 12.91 -10.53
CA ILE A 68 9.40 12.69 -10.41
C ILE A 68 10.01 12.56 -11.80
N PRO A 69 11.07 13.33 -12.13
CA PRO A 69 11.78 13.19 -13.39
C PRO A 69 12.39 11.78 -13.55
N LYS A 70 12.27 11.22 -14.76
CA LYS A 70 12.97 10.01 -15.16
C LYS A 70 14.26 10.34 -15.91
N ALA A 71 15.19 9.38 -15.96
CA ALA A 71 16.43 9.51 -16.70
C ALA A 71 16.23 9.66 -18.22
N ASP A 72 15.11 9.21 -18.75
CA ASP A 72 14.71 9.29 -20.16
C ASP A 72 14.01 10.61 -20.56
N GLY A 73 13.96 11.59 -19.64
CA GLY A 73 13.32 12.89 -19.84
C GLY A 73 11.79 12.89 -19.60
N GLY A 74 11.20 11.74 -19.30
CA GLY A 74 9.80 11.64 -18.90
C GLY A 74 9.58 11.95 -17.43
N THR A 75 8.31 11.90 -16.97
CA THR A 75 7.95 11.99 -15.56
C THR A 75 7.28 10.71 -15.07
N ARG A 76 7.42 10.43 -13.77
CA ARG A 76 6.71 9.37 -13.09
C ARG A 76 5.83 9.96 -11.99
N PRO A 77 4.51 9.83 -12.08
CA PRO A 77 3.63 10.30 -11.03
C PRO A 77 3.80 9.47 -9.76
N LEU A 78 4.03 10.14 -8.64
CA LEU A 78 4.13 9.56 -7.32
C LEU A 78 2.97 10.05 -6.46
N GLY A 79 2.24 9.14 -5.84
CA GLY A 79 1.17 9.48 -4.91
C GLY A 79 1.66 9.40 -3.46
N ILE A 80 1.56 10.48 -2.70
CA ILE A 80 2.01 10.56 -1.30
C ILE A 80 0.79 10.62 -0.38
N PRO A 81 0.44 9.51 0.31
CA PRO A 81 -0.61 9.52 1.33
C PRO A 81 -0.16 10.27 2.59
N THR A 82 -1.10 10.73 3.42
CA THR A 82 -0.79 11.29 4.73
C THR A 82 -0.13 10.27 5.65
N VAL A 83 0.54 10.73 6.71
CA VAL A 83 1.16 9.83 7.70
C VAL A 83 0.11 8.92 8.34
N ALA A 84 -1.04 9.47 8.72
CA ALA A 84 -2.15 8.70 9.28
C ALA A 84 -2.64 7.61 8.30
N ASP A 85 -2.75 7.95 7.02
CA ASP A 85 -3.20 6.99 6.00
C ASP A 85 -2.17 5.88 5.75
N ARG A 86 -0.87 6.23 5.74
CA ARG A 86 0.20 5.23 5.67
C ARG A 86 0.17 4.24 6.84
N VAL A 87 -0.12 4.74 8.06
CA VAL A 87 -0.30 3.87 9.23
C VAL A 87 -1.53 2.97 9.06
N ALA A 88 -2.65 3.51 8.59
CA ALA A 88 -3.87 2.73 8.33
C ALA A 88 -3.64 1.63 7.30
N GLN A 89 -2.98 1.96 6.18
CA GLN A 89 -2.60 0.99 5.14
C GLN A 89 -1.66 -0.09 5.67
N GLU A 90 -0.69 0.29 6.51
CA GLU A 90 0.23 -0.66 7.13
C GLU A 90 -0.48 -1.63 8.08
N VAL A 91 -1.51 -1.18 8.82
CA VAL A 91 -2.37 -2.07 9.63
C VAL A 91 -3.04 -3.13 8.75
N ALA A 92 -3.64 -2.72 7.63
CA ALA A 92 -4.28 -3.64 6.70
C ALA A 92 -3.27 -4.60 6.05
N ARG A 93 -2.09 -4.10 5.68
CA ARG A 93 -1.01 -4.93 5.15
C ARG A 93 -0.57 -6.01 6.15
N ARG A 94 -0.34 -5.64 7.40
CA ARG A 94 0.07 -6.57 8.46
C ARG A 94 -0.96 -7.66 8.70
N TYR A 95 -2.24 -7.33 8.59
CA TYR A 95 -3.31 -8.30 8.65
C TYR A 95 -3.28 -9.28 7.48
N LEU A 96 -3.10 -8.78 6.24
CA LEU A 96 -3.16 -9.60 5.02
C LEU A 96 -1.89 -10.43 4.79
N GLU A 97 -0.73 -9.95 5.18
CA GLU A 97 0.56 -10.57 4.86
C GLU A 97 0.65 -12.06 5.23
N PRO A 98 0.20 -12.53 6.41
CA PRO A 98 0.25 -13.94 6.76
C PRO A 98 -0.61 -14.85 5.86
N TYR A 99 -1.67 -14.32 5.28
CA TYR A 99 -2.56 -15.06 4.37
C TYR A 99 -2.05 -15.08 2.93
N LEU A 100 -1.36 -14.03 2.53
CA LEU A 100 -0.88 -13.88 1.14
C LEU A 100 0.52 -14.46 0.94
N GLU A 101 1.38 -14.39 1.94
CA GLU A 101 2.78 -14.83 1.82
C GLU A 101 2.92 -16.30 1.39
N PRO A 102 2.10 -17.25 1.89
CA PRO A 102 2.17 -18.66 1.47
C PRO A 102 1.70 -18.90 0.03
N VAL A 103 0.92 -17.98 -0.55
CA VAL A 103 0.34 -18.13 -1.91
C VAL A 103 1.32 -17.70 -3.00
N PHE A 104 2.31 -16.87 -2.66
CA PHE A 104 3.28 -16.41 -3.64
C PHE A 104 4.15 -17.54 -4.18
N HIS A 105 4.38 -17.50 -5.49
CA HIS A 105 5.35 -18.38 -6.12
C HIS A 105 6.74 -18.25 -5.47
N THR A 106 7.48 -19.35 -5.42
CA THR A 106 8.82 -19.40 -4.80
C THR A 106 9.79 -18.43 -5.43
N ASP A 107 9.65 -18.10 -6.70
CA ASP A 107 10.48 -17.17 -7.46
C ASP A 107 9.97 -15.72 -7.46
N SER A 108 8.96 -15.42 -6.69
CA SER A 108 8.55 -14.04 -6.46
C SER A 108 9.43 -13.42 -5.38
N TYR A 109 10.22 -12.40 -5.73
CA TYR A 109 11.20 -11.76 -4.82
C TYR A 109 10.82 -10.35 -4.42
N GLY A 110 10.04 -9.65 -5.23
CA GLY A 110 9.71 -8.24 -5.01
C GLY A 110 8.97 -8.00 -3.70
N TYR A 111 9.50 -7.13 -2.83
CA TYR A 111 8.85 -6.65 -1.61
C TYR A 111 8.37 -7.71 -0.60
N ARG A 112 8.92 -8.91 -0.60
CA ARG A 112 8.59 -10.01 0.31
C ARG A 112 9.49 -10.06 1.53
N PRO A 113 8.98 -10.44 2.73
CA PRO A 113 9.81 -10.68 3.91
C PRO A 113 10.87 -11.77 3.63
N GLY A 114 12.11 -11.52 4.03
CA GLY A 114 13.19 -12.50 3.87
C GLY A 114 13.62 -12.75 2.42
N ARG A 115 13.16 -11.95 1.45
CA ARG A 115 13.59 -12.01 0.04
C ARG A 115 14.31 -10.72 -0.34
N SER A 116 15.30 -10.82 -1.21
CA SER A 116 16.07 -9.68 -1.67
C SER A 116 16.24 -9.67 -3.19
N ALA A 117 16.61 -8.51 -3.74
CA ALA A 117 16.99 -8.39 -5.16
C ALA A 117 18.22 -9.26 -5.48
N ILE A 118 19.15 -9.42 -4.52
CA ILE A 118 20.33 -10.27 -4.67
C ILE A 118 19.94 -11.74 -4.84
N ASP A 119 18.92 -12.21 -4.12
CA ASP A 119 18.42 -13.58 -4.26
C ASP A 119 17.76 -13.78 -5.63
N ALA A 120 17.02 -12.79 -6.14
CA ALA A 120 16.47 -12.82 -7.48
C ALA A 120 17.58 -12.92 -8.56
N VAL A 121 18.60 -12.08 -8.44
CA VAL A 121 19.75 -12.10 -9.38
C VAL A 121 20.50 -13.44 -9.30
N ARG A 122 20.71 -13.97 -8.10
CA ARG A 122 21.37 -15.29 -7.92
C ARG A 122 20.56 -16.39 -8.61
N GLN A 123 19.26 -16.41 -8.45
CA GLN A 123 18.39 -17.39 -9.09
C GLN A 123 18.36 -17.23 -10.62
N ALA A 124 18.25 -16.00 -11.11
CA ALA A 124 18.31 -15.71 -12.54
C ALA A 124 19.63 -16.21 -13.15
N ARG A 125 20.78 -15.90 -12.51
CA ARG A 125 22.10 -16.36 -12.95
C ARG A 125 22.18 -17.89 -13.03
N GLN A 126 21.69 -18.62 -12.02
CA GLN A 126 21.68 -20.08 -12.02
C GLN A 126 20.87 -20.67 -13.18
N ARG A 127 19.75 -20.00 -13.54
CA ARG A 127 18.90 -20.44 -14.66
C ARG A 127 19.51 -20.11 -16.01
N CYS A 128 20.13 -18.95 -16.17
CA CYS A 128 20.86 -18.58 -17.39
C CYS A 128 22.00 -19.56 -17.75
N TRP A 129 22.52 -20.34 -16.79
CA TRP A 129 23.45 -21.42 -17.08
C TRP A 129 22.83 -22.72 -17.58
N ARG A 130 21.48 -22.83 -17.49
CA ARG A 130 20.76 -24.03 -17.91
C ARG A 130 19.93 -23.84 -19.17
N TYR A 131 19.56 -22.58 -19.46
CA TYR A 131 18.67 -22.23 -20.57
C TYR A 131 19.34 -21.21 -21.47
N ASP A 132 19.25 -21.43 -22.78
CA ASP A 132 19.88 -20.57 -23.80
C ASP A 132 19.04 -19.32 -24.11
N TRP A 133 17.78 -19.27 -23.65
CA TRP A 133 16.85 -18.20 -23.94
C TRP A 133 16.36 -17.54 -22.67
N VAL A 134 16.27 -16.21 -22.70
CA VAL A 134 15.69 -15.36 -21.64
C VAL A 134 14.58 -14.53 -22.27
N LEU A 135 13.38 -14.57 -21.66
CA LEU A 135 12.29 -13.69 -22.01
C LEU A 135 12.09 -12.67 -20.88
N ASP A 136 12.24 -11.40 -21.21
CA ASP A 136 11.96 -10.28 -20.30
C ASP A 136 10.61 -9.66 -20.67
N ILE A 137 9.70 -9.62 -19.71
CA ILE A 137 8.32 -9.10 -19.90
C ILE A 137 8.03 -8.06 -18.83
N ASP A 138 7.59 -6.87 -19.25
CA ASP A 138 7.06 -5.84 -18.37
C ASP A 138 5.67 -5.38 -18.83
N VAL A 139 4.77 -5.15 -17.86
CA VAL A 139 3.40 -4.69 -18.15
C VAL A 139 3.35 -3.18 -18.08
N LYS A 140 3.27 -2.54 -19.23
CA LYS A 140 3.17 -1.08 -19.34
C LYS A 140 1.92 -0.55 -18.68
N GLY A 141 2.09 0.46 -17.80
CA GLY A 141 0.96 1.14 -17.15
C GLY A 141 0.16 0.26 -16.20
N TYR A 142 0.73 -0.84 -15.71
CA TYR A 142 0.06 -1.82 -14.87
C TYR A 142 -0.74 -1.19 -13.72
N PHE A 143 -0.13 -0.29 -12.94
CA PHE A 143 -0.79 0.31 -11.77
C PHE A 143 -1.93 1.24 -12.12
N ASP A 144 -1.85 1.90 -13.26
CA ASP A 144 -2.87 2.86 -13.71
C ASP A 144 -4.07 2.14 -14.36
N SER A 145 -3.87 0.90 -14.83
CA SER A 145 -4.88 0.11 -15.54
C SER A 145 -5.59 -0.94 -14.68
N ILE A 146 -5.23 -1.09 -13.41
CA ILE A 146 -5.86 -2.10 -12.53
C ILE A 146 -7.36 -1.86 -12.41
N ASP A 147 -8.15 -2.86 -12.81
CA ASP A 147 -9.59 -2.88 -12.60
C ASP A 147 -9.91 -3.13 -11.12
N TRP A 148 -10.72 -2.26 -10.53
CA TRP A 148 -11.04 -2.34 -9.11
C TRP A 148 -11.95 -3.52 -8.75
N GLU A 149 -12.84 -3.92 -9.64
CA GLU A 149 -13.72 -5.06 -9.39
C GLU A 149 -12.94 -6.36 -9.40
N LEU A 150 -12.04 -6.52 -10.37
CA LEU A 150 -11.15 -7.68 -10.44
C LEU A 150 -10.21 -7.72 -9.21
N LEU A 151 -9.65 -6.58 -8.83
CA LEU A 151 -8.81 -6.48 -7.63
C LEU A 151 -9.58 -6.86 -6.37
N LEU A 152 -10.77 -6.30 -6.16
CA LEU A 152 -11.59 -6.63 -4.98
C LEU A 152 -12.06 -8.08 -4.98
N LYS A 153 -12.36 -8.65 -6.15
CA LYS A 153 -12.66 -10.08 -6.30
C LYS A 153 -11.48 -10.95 -5.86
N ALA A 154 -10.28 -10.60 -6.30
CA ALA A 154 -9.05 -11.29 -5.90
C ALA A 154 -8.80 -11.15 -4.38
N VAL A 155 -8.96 -9.95 -3.79
CA VAL A 155 -8.84 -9.78 -2.32
C VAL A 155 -9.84 -10.66 -1.58
N ARG A 156 -11.10 -10.72 -2.02
CA ARG A 156 -12.13 -11.58 -1.41
C ARG A 156 -11.81 -13.06 -1.49
N HIS A 157 -11.01 -13.49 -2.45
CA HIS A 157 -10.55 -14.88 -2.53
C HIS A 157 -9.63 -15.25 -1.34
N HIS A 158 -8.87 -14.28 -0.81
CA HIS A 158 -7.91 -14.52 0.26
C HIS A 158 -8.40 -14.10 1.65
N THR A 159 -9.40 -13.24 1.75
CA THR A 159 -9.97 -12.80 3.04
C THR A 159 -11.42 -12.40 2.95
N ASN A 160 -12.18 -12.78 3.99
CA ASN A 160 -13.56 -12.31 4.21
C ASN A 160 -13.64 -11.23 5.29
N CYS A 161 -12.50 -10.66 5.70
CA CYS A 161 -12.43 -9.66 6.75
C CYS A 161 -13.09 -8.35 6.31
N ALA A 162 -14.25 -8.03 6.89
CA ALA A 162 -15.10 -6.90 6.46
C ALA A 162 -14.38 -5.55 6.51
N TRP A 163 -13.58 -5.28 7.55
CA TRP A 163 -12.88 -4.00 7.66
C TRP A 163 -11.74 -3.87 6.63
N VAL A 164 -11.04 -4.95 6.32
CA VAL A 164 -9.97 -4.95 5.30
C VAL A 164 -10.57 -4.64 3.93
N LEU A 165 -11.63 -5.33 3.55
CA LEU A 165 -12.33 -5.11 2.28
C LEU A 165 -12.86 -3.68 2.16
N LEU A 166 -13.50 -3.17 3.25
CA LEU A 166 -14.00 -1.80 3.31
C LEU A 166 -12.90 -0.76 3.06
N TYR A 167 -11.74 -0.91 3.72
CA TYR A 167 -10.69 0.08 3.60
C TYR A 167 -9.92 -0.02 2.29
N ILE A 168 -9.69 -1.22 1.76
CA ILE A 168 -9.12 -1.36 0.41
C ILE A 168 -10.01 -0.66 -0.62
N GLU A 169 -11.32 -0.86 -0.59
CA GLU A 169 -12.23 -0.18 -1.50
C GLU A 169 -12.17 1.35 -1.35
N ARG A 170 -12.09 1.87 -0.12
CA ARG A 170 -11.97 3.31 0.13
C ARG A 170 -10.63 3.87 -0.37
N TRP A 171 -9.52 3.15 -0.21
CA TRP A 171 -8.22 3.57 -0.75
C TRP A 171 -8.18 3.57 -2.27
N LEU A 172 -8.82 2.61 -2.92
CA LEU A 172 -8.95 2.61 -4.37
C LEU A 172 -9.71 3.85 -4.87
N LYS A 173 -10.80 4.21 -4.18
CA LYS A 173 -11.65 5.38 -4.51
C LYS A 173 -11.08 6.72 -4.01
N ALA A 174 -10.01 6.71 -3.22
CA ALA A 174 -9.40 7.95 -2.73
C ALA A 174 -8.94 8.82 -3.90
N PRO A 175 -9.34 10.12 -3.95
CA PRO A 175 -8.98 11.01 -5.03
C PRO A 175 -7.51 11.41 -4.98
N VAL A 176 -7.03 12.00 -6.05
CA VAL A 176 -5.67 12.53 -6.17
C VAL A 176 -5.71 14.05 -6.14
N GLN A 177 -4.89 14.67 -5.30
CA GLN A 177 -4.64 16.11 -5.35
C GLN A 177 -3.46 16.38 -6.28
N MET A 178 -3.71 17.18 -7.29
CA MET A 178 -2.73 17.62 -8.28
C MET A 178 -1.85 18.74 -7.69
N GLU A 179 -0.76 19.11 -8.39
CA GLU A 179 0.17 20.15 -7.95
C GLU A 179 -0.48 21.55 -7.89
N ASP A 180 -1.48 21.81 -8.74
CA ASP A 180 -2.28 23.03 -8.73
C ASP A 180 -3.33 23.09 -7.59
N GLY A 181 -3.38 22.06 -6.75
CA GLY A 181 -4.33 21.92 -5.65
C GLY A 181 -5.69 21.33 -6.05
N SER A 182 -5.95 21.13 -7.34
CA SER A 182 -7.19 20.49 -7.80
C SER A 182 -7.28 19.04 -7.33
N VAL A 183 -8.50 18.57 -7.04
CA VAL A 183 -8.76 17.21 -6.58
C VAL A 183 -9.50 16.44 -7.66
N VAL A 184 -8.86 15.41 -8.19
CA VAL A 184 -9.37 14.60 -9.30
C VAL A 184 -9.79 13.22 -8.78
N PRO A 185 -11.05 12.80 -9.03
CA PRO A 185 -11.49 11.45 -8.70
C PRO A 185 -10.78 10.43 -9.58
N ARG A 186 -10.67 9.19 -9.08
CA ARG A 186 -10.11 8.07 -9.83
C ARG A 186 -11.20 7.06 -10.15
N THR A 187 -11.05 6.40 -11.29
CA THR A 187 -11.98 5.37 -11.77
C THR A 187 -11.31 4.00 -11.97
N ALA A 188 -9.99 3.96 -11.98
CA ALA A 188 -9.19 2.75 -12.12
C ALA A 188 -7.81 2.93 -11.47
N GLY A 189 -7.05 1.87 -11.41
CA GLY A 189 -5.66 1.87 -10.99
C GLY A 189 -5.44 2.07 -9.48
N THR A 190 -4.18 2.11 -9.09
CA THR A 190 -3.72 2.39 -7.73
C THR A 190 -2.66 3.48 -7.75
N PRO A 191 -2.59 4.39 -6.74
CA PRO A 191 -1.53 5.40 -6.71
C PRO A 191 -0.16 4.73 -6.60
N GLN A 192 0.78 5.13 -7.46
CA GLN A 192 2.17 4.71 -7.34
C GLN A 192 2.85 5.57 -6.27
N GLY A 193 3.60 4.95 -5.34
CA GLY A 193 4.63 5.69 -4.59
C GLY A 193 4.35 6.13 -3.18
N GLY A 194 3.45 5.56 -2.42
CA GLY A 194 3.51 5.68 -0.96
C GLY A 194 4.62 4.80 -0.37
N VAL A 195 5.07 5.04 0.86
CA VAL A 195 5.99 4.14 1.59
C VAL A 195 5.38 2.74 1.76
N SER A 196 4.07 2.64 1.63
CA SER A 196 3.31 1.39 1.51
C SER A 196 3.15 0.90 0.06
N THR A 197 3.43 1.73 -0.98
CA THR A 197 3.18 1.36 -2.37
C THR A 197 3.95 0.11 -2.81
N PRO A 198 5.24 -0.09 -2.49
CA PRO A 198 5.88 -1.35 -2.79
C PRO A 198 5.21 -2.54 -2.08
N ARG A 199 4.45 -2.30 -1.04
CA ARG A 199 3.84 -3.34 -0.18
C ARG A 199 2.33 -3.46 -0.36
N THR A 200 1.63 -2.41 -0.75
CA THR A 200 0.27 -2.49 -1.33
C THR A 200 0.36 -3.11 -2.72
N GLN A 201 1.46 -2.88 -3.45
CA GLN A 201 1.83 -3.65 -4.65
C GLN A 201 1.87 -5.15 -4.40
N LYS A 202 2.31 -5.61 -3.23
CA LYS A 202 2.26 -7.04 -2.88
C LYS A 202 0.84 -7.58 -2.82
N VAL A 203 -0.07 -6.83 -2.21
CA VAL A 203 -1.48 -7.22 -2.20
C VAL A 203 -1.97 -7.29 -3.65
N THR A 204 -1.64 -6.31 -4.48
CA THR A 204 -2.04 -6.27 -5.89
C THR A 204 -1.33 -7.33 -6.72
N SER A 205 -0.02 -7.51 -6.57
CA SER A 205 0.75 -8.51 -7.32
C SER A 205 0.45 -9.96 -6.88
N ALA A 206 0.17 -10.17 -5.57
CA ALA A 206 -0.27 -11.48 -5.07
C ALA A 206 -1.67 -11.87 -5.54
N LEU A 207 -2.45 -10.88 -5.95
CA LEU A 207 -3.84 -11.07 -6.36
C LEU A 207 -3.98 -11.34 -7.86
N ILE A 208 -2.88 -11.25 -8.62
CA ILE A 208 -2.84 -11.39 -10.08
C ILE A 208 -1.94 -12.55 -10.52
N ALA A 209 -1.10 -13.08 -9.63
CA ALA A 209 -0.32 -14.30 -9.85
C ALA A 209 -1.09 -15.55 -9.47
#